data_6dd6b66e1b80889ca71b6e4793c72367
#
_entry.id   6dd6b66e1b80889ca71b6e4793c72367
#
_cell.length_a   1.000
_cell.length_b   1.000
_cell.length_c   1.000
_cell.angle_alpha   90.00
_cell.angle_beta   90.00
_cell.angle_gamma   90.00
#
_symmetry.space_group_name_H-M   'P 1'
#
loop_
_entity.id
_entity.type
_entity.pdbx_description
1 polymer ?
#
loop_
_entity_poly.entity_id
_entity_poly.type
_entity_poly.pdbx_seq_one_letter_code
_entity_poly.pdbx_strand_id
1 'polypeptide(L)'
;EISLGLVGSEMCIRDRLSGERTMVEKITDRLGYPLTAPMKPEEILRKTVTQTGRWYDVYDFIDIYLSFLQQDTRAQRIEQFNEVFVQEKSGYRIVLGEVTPITNDTEIETIEQAAMTQFNSVNQHIGKALAFYADLKNPDYENSVKESISAVEAMCCVITGTSGKQATLGNAIKKLEDKGIHIHGGMKQGFKDLYGYASDENGIRHGGIDFKNVPPEDAKFMLVSCSAFVNYLIEKWSKVENN
;
A
#
# COMPACT_ATOMS: atom_id res chain seq x y z
N GLU A 1 -17.52 13.29 -13.43
CA GLU A 1 -17.07 14.61 -12.92
C GLU A 1 -16.80 14.47 -11.41
N ILE A 2 -15.51 14.32 -11.07
CA ILE A 2 -15.08 14.41 -9.65
C ILE A 2 -15.51 15.79 -9.18
N SER A 3 -16.45 15.84 -8.23
CA SER A 3 -17.04 17.08 -7.77
C SER A 3 -15.95 18.00 -7.18
N LEU A 4 -15.67 19.11 -7.85
CA LEU A 4 -14.77 20.19 -7.40
C LEU A 4 -15.16 20.74 -6.01
N GLY A 5 -16.38 20.44 -5.55
CA GLY A 5 -16.88 20.85 -4.23
C GLY A 5 -16.19 20.20 -3.02
N LEU A 6 -15.50 19.05 -3.22
CA LEU A 6 -14.82 18.36 -2.13
C LEU A 6 -13.50 19.03 -1.70
N VAL A 7 -12.93 19.88 -2.57
CA VAL A 7 -11.61 20.49 -2.33
C VAL A 7 -11.71 21.92 -1.77
N GLY A 8 -12.90 22.56 -1.84
CA GLY A 8 -13.02 24.03 -1.75
C GLY A 8 -13.16 24.67 -0.38
N SER A 9 -13.49 23.98 0.69
CA SER A 9 -13.96 24.69 1.91
C SER A 9 -12.97 24.79 3.07
N GLU A 10 -11.85 24.08 3.09
CA GLU A 10 -11.01 24.00 4.29
C GLU A 10 -9.51 24.22 4.12
N MET A 11 -9.03 24.59 2.94
CA MET A 11 -7.61 24.76 2.73
C MET A 11 -7.13 26.21 2.99
N CYS A 12 -7.16 26.60 4.25
CA CYS A 12 -6.32 27.69 4.72
C CYS A 12 -4.88 27.15 4.87
N ILE A 13 -4.07 27.35 3.82
CA ILE A 13 -2.63 27.01 3.86
C ILE A 13 -1.96 27.98 4.85
N ARG A 14 -1.99 27.61 6.10
CA ARG A 14 -1.24 28.24 7.16
C ARG A 14 -0.26 27.22 7.71
N ASP A 15 0.86 27.02 7.00
CA ASP A 15 2.07 26.57 7.70
C ASP A 15 3.34 26.93 6.91
N ARG A 16 3.87 28.08 7.30
CA ARG A 16 5.21 28.52 6.89
C ARG A 16 6.25 28.29 8.01
N LEU A 17 6.06 27.31 8.90
CA LEU A 17 6.89 27.27 10.13
C LEU A 17 7.73 26.00 10.32
N SER A 18 7.78 25.05 9.40
CA SER A 18 8.52 23.79 9.64
C SER A 18 9.55 23.35 8.63
N GLY A 19 9.89 24.15 7.62
CA GLY A 19 10.86 23.71 6.59
C GLY A 19 10.35 22.60 5.66
N GLU A 20 9.10 22.17 5.82
CA GLU A 20 8.43 21.25 4.91
C GLU A 20 8.00 21.98 3.64
N ARG A 21 8.20 21.33 2.49
CA ARG A 21 7.73 21.86 1.21
C ARG A 21 6.24 22.12 1.26
N THR A 22 5.81 23.26 0.76
CA THR A 22 4.39 23.58 0.63
C THR A 22 3.69 22.58 -0.30
N MET A 23 2.38 22.40 -0.14
CA MET A 23 1.59 21.56 -1.04
C MET A 23 1.82 21.95 -2.51
N VAL A 24 1.87 23.26 -2.78
CA VAL A 24 2.12 23.79 -4.12
C VAL A 24 3.46 23.33 -4.69
N GLU A 25 4.53 23.36 -3.89
CA GLU A 25 5.85 22.87 -4.30
C GLU A 25 5.85 21.35 -4.56
N LYS A 26 5.21 20.56 -3.71
CA LYS A 26 5.10 19.11 -3.91
C LYS A 26 4.30 18.76 -5.17
N ILE A 27 3.18 19.47 -5.41
CA ILE A 27 2.38 19.29 -6.63
C ILE A 27 3.21 19.68 -7.86
N THR A 28 3.91 20.82 -7.81
CA THR A 28 4.75 21.30 -8.91
C THR A 28 5.82 20.30 -9.27
N ASP A 29 6.54 19.77 -8.26
CA ASP A 29 7.61 18.82 -8.48
C ASP A 29 7.06 17.48 -9.05
N ARG A 30 5.95 16.98 -8.52
CA ARG A 30 5.39 15.70 -8.94
C ARG A 30 4.73 15.78 -10.31
N LEU A 31 4.02 16.85 -10.59
CA LEU A 31 3.33 17.04 -11.87
C LEU A 31 4.23 17.66 -12.95
N GLY A 32 5.39 18.18 -12.56
CA GLY A 32 6.34 18.80 -13.50
C GLY A 32 5.87 20.15 -14.04
N TYR A 33 5.00 20.88 -13.30
CA TYR A 33 4.53 22.20 -13.72
C TYR A 33 5.19 23.31 -12.93
N PRO A 34 5.76 24.33 -13.58
CA PRO A 34 6.13 25.56 -12.91
C PRO A 34 4.84 26.32 -12.53
N LEU A 35 4.49 26.32 -11.26
CA LEU A 35 3.45 27.20 -10.75
C LEU A 35 4.05 28.57 -10.50
N THR A 36 3.73 29.51 -11.36
CA THR A 36 4.32 30.86 -11.36
C THR A 36 3.66 31.84 -10.39
N ALA A 37 2.60 31.45 -9.69
CA ALA A 37 1.89 32.27 -8.73
C ALA A 37 1.24 31.43 -7.63
N PRO A 38 0.96 31.98 -6.43
CA PRO A 38 0.17 31.28 -5.42
C PRO A 38 -1.23 31.01 -5.96
N MET A 39 -1.53 29.74 -6.15
CA MET A 39 -2.81 29.27 -6.68
C MET A 39 -3.60 28.53 -5.59
N LYS A 40 -4.93 28.63 -5.67
CA LYS A 40 -5.79 27.79 -4.81
C LYS A 40 -5.81 26.35 -5.31
N PRO A 41 -6.01 25.36 -4.45
CA PRO A 41 -6.05 23.95 -4.83
C PRO A 41 -7.03 23.62 -5.95
N GLU A 42 -8.20 24.26 -5.95
CA GLU A 42 -9.18 24.06 -7.01
C GLU A 42 -8.67 24.55 -8.38
N GLU A 43 -7.88 25.63 -8.37
CA GLU A 43 -7.27 26.15 -9.60
C GLU A 43 -6.16 25.23 -10.10
N ILE A 44 -5.40 24.63 -9.17
CA ILE A 44 -4.36 23.65 -9.49
C ILE A 44 -5.02 22.40 -10.08
N LEU A 45 -6.04 21.86 -9.40
CA LEU A 45 -6.79 20.69 -9.88
C LEU A 45 -7.39 20.97 -11.27
N ARG A 46 -8.05 22.12 -11.45
CA ARG A 46 -8.60 22.51 -12.75
C ARG A 46 -7.52 22.55 -13.83
N LYS A 47 -6.37 23.16 -13.57
CA LYS A 47 -5.26 23.19 -14.52
C LYS A 47 -4.72 21.80 -14.80
N THR A 48 -4.56 20.97 -13.78
CA THR A 48 -4.12 19.56 -13.93
C THR A 48 -5.05 18.83 -14.88
N VAL A 49 -6.35 18.86 -14.63
CA VAL A 49 -7.36 18.18 -15.48
C VAL A 49 -7.40 18.73 -16.91
N THR A 50 -7.28 20.06 -17.09
CA THR A 50 -7.49 20.70 -18.41
C THR A 50 -6.24 20.84 -19.26
N GLN A 51 -5.05 20.91 -18.66
CA GLN A 51 -3.82 21.27 -19.36
C GLN A 51 -2.88 20.08 -19.61
N THR A 52 -2.92 19.04 -18.74
CA THR A 52 -1.96 17.97 -18.87
C THR A 52 -2.41 16.84 -19.80
N GLY A 53 -3.71 16.59 -19.84
CA GLY A 53 -4.26 15.49 -20.59
C GLY A 53 -3.84 14.08 -20.08
N ARG A 54 -3.06 13.99 -19.01
CA ARG A 54 -2.64 12.73 -18.41
C ARG A 54 -3.61 12.37 -17.30
N TRP A 55 -4.30 11.26 -17.45
CA TRP A 55 -5.35 10.82 -16.52
C TRP A 55 -4.84 10.57 -15.09
N TYR A 56 -3.59 10.13 -14.93
CA TYR A 56 -3.00 9.83 -13.61
C TYR A 56 -2.62 11.09 -12.81
N ASP A 57 -2.45 12.24 -13.44
CA ASP A 57 -2.12 13.50 -12.73
C ASP A 57 -3.22 13.92 -11.75
N VAL A 58 -4.47 13.55 -12.02
CA VAL A 58 -5.60 13.79 -11.11
C VAL A 58 -5.46 12.98 -9.83
N TYR A 59 -5.05 11.72 -9.96
CA TYR A 59 -4.84 10.83 -8.83
C TYR A 59 -3.59 11.22 -8.03
N ASP A 60 -2.50 11.57 -8.70
CA ASP A 60 -1.32 12.17 -8.05
C ASP A 60 -1.67 13.43 -7.24
N PHE A 61 -2.57 14.26 -7.77
CA PHE A 61 -3.06 15.42 -7.04
C PHE A 61 -3.84 15.00 -5.77
N ILE A 62 -4.70 14.00 -5.86
CA ILE A 62 -5.47 13.49 -4.72
C ILE A 62 -4.54 12.96 -3.63
N ASP A 63 -3.52 12.15 -3.99
CA ASP A 63 -2.55 11.60 -3.06
C ASP A 63 -1.78 12.73 -2.34
N ILE A 64 -1.29 13.72 -3.09
CA ILE A 64 -0.62 14.87 -2.51
C ILE A 64 -1.57 15.65 -1.58
N TYR A 65 -2.79 15.93 -2.03
CA TYR A 65 -3.78 16.64 -1.22
C TYR A 65 -4.04 15.92 0.11
N LEU A 66 -4.28 14.61 0.07
CA LEU A 66 -4.51 13.81 1.26
C LEU A 66 -3.30 13.80 2.21
N SER A 67 -2.08 13.85 1.68
CA SER A 67 -0.86 13.85 2.50
C SER A 67 -0.70 15.10 3.38
N PHE A 68 -1.39 16.20 3.05
CA PHE A 68 -1.36 17.47 3.81
C PHE A 68 -2.46 17.59 4.85
N LEU A 69 -3.43 16.67 4.86
CA LEU A 69 -4.52 16.72 5.81
C LEU A 69 -4.13 16.10 7.16
N GLN A 70 -4.69 16.64 8.23
CA GLN A 70 -4.65 16.02 9.54
C GLN A 70 -5.42 14.70 9.52
N GLN A 71 -5.04 13.76 10.40
CA GLN A 71 -5.51 12.37 10.36
C GLN A 71 -7.04 12.24 10.30
N ASP A 72 -7.78 12.97 11.16
CA ASP A 72 -9.24 12.88 11.20
C ASP A 72 -9.89 13.43 9.92
N THR A 73 -9.40 14.57 9.44
CA THR A 73 -9.89 15.18 8.19
C THR A 73 -9.53 14.31 6.99
N ARG A 74 -8.33 13.70 7.01
CA ARG A 74 -7.87 12.80 5.96
C ARG A 74 -8.78 11.58 5.84
N ALA A 75 -9.11 10.92 6.94
CA ALA A 75 -9.99 9.75 6.93
C ALA A 75 -11.36 10.08 6.32
N GLN A 76 -11.98 11.20 6.75
CA GLN A 76 -13.26 11.66 6.21
C GLN A 76 -13.18 11.96 4.70
N ARG A 77 -12.08 12.57 4.22
CA ARG A 77 -11.91 12.87 2.80
C ARG A 77 -11.70 11.61 1.96
N ILE A 78 -10.97 10.62 2.48
CA ILE A 78 -10.80 9.31 1.82
C ILE A 78 -12.16 8.66 1.59
N GLU A 79 -13.02 8.64 2.62
CA GLU A 79 -14.37 8.10 2.50
C GLU A 79 -15.18 8.81 1.42
N GLN A 80 -15.21 10.15 1.43
CA GLN A 80 -15.91 10.96 0.44
C GLN A 80 -15.39 10.74 -0.99
N PHE A 81 -14.07 10.65 -1.18
CA PHE A 81 -13.50 10.34 -2.50
C PHE A 81 -13.89 8.93 -2.95
N ASN A 82 -13.83 7.94 -2.06
CA ASN A 82 -14.22 6.58 -2.38
C ASN A 82 -15.71 6.47 -2.74
N GLU A 83 -16.60 7.19 -2.05
CA GLU A 83 -18.01 7.28 -2.44
C GLU A 83 -18.18 7.82 -3.87
N VAL A 84 -17.48 8.91 -4.21
CA VAL A 84 -17.49 9.46 -5.58
C VAL A 84 -16.94 8.46 -6.59
N PHE A 85 -15.83 7.78 -6.27
CA PHE A 85 -15.25 6.76 -7.15
C PHE A 85 -16.22 5.60 -7.40
N VAL A 86 -17.00 5.19 -6.40
CA VAL A 86 -18.04 4.18 -6.57
C VAL A 86 -19.18 4.70 -7.47
N GLN A 87 -19.69 5.90 -7.21
CA GLN A 87 -20.76 6.53 -7.98
C GLN A 87 -20.39 6.68 -9.46
N GLU A 88 -19.18 7.14 -9.74
CA GLU A 88 -18.64 7.36 -11.09
C GLU A 88 -18.09 6.07 -11.71
N LYS A 89 -18.23 4.92 -11.05
CA LYS A 89 -17.71 3.61 -11.51
C LYS A 89 -16.22 3.65 -11.87
N SER A 90 -15.44 4.39 -11.08
CA SER A 90 -13.99 4.43 -11.23
C SER A 90 -13.37 3.06 -10.96
N GLY A 91 -12.36 2.70 -11.75
CA GLY A 91 -11.52 1.53 -11.52
C GLY A 91 -10.52 1.68 -10.36
N TYR A 92 -10.64 2.73 -9.55
CA TYR A 92 -9.71 3.07 -8.48
C TYR A 92 -10.42 3.24 -7.13
N ARG A 93 -9.68 3.01 -6.04
CA ARG A 93 -10.06 3.34 -4.66
C ARG A 93 -8.85 3.91 -3.94
N ILE A 94 -9.11 4.65 -2.87
CA ILE A 94 -8.06 5.10 -1.96
C ILE A 94 -7.99 4.10 -0.81
N VAL A 95 -6.86 3.42 -0.70
CA VAL A 95 -6.57 2.40 0.32
C VAL A 95 -5.34 2.84 1.10
N LEU A 96 -5.42 2.96 2.42
CA LEU A 96 -4.36 3.47 3.30
C LEU A 96 -3.81 4.85 2.89
N GLY A 97 -4.59 5.60 2.11
CA GLY A 97 -4.22 6.92 1.61
C GLY A 97 -3.52 6.96 0.26
N GLU A 98 -3.41 5.83 -0.42
CA GLU A 98 -2.86 5.69 -1.78
C GLU A 98 -4.00 5.40 -2.77
N VAL A 99 -4.05 6.11 -3.89
CA VAL A 99 -4.98 5.79 -4.98
C VAL A 99 -4.50 4.54 -5.71
N THR A 100 -5.28 3.48 -5.66
CA THR A 100 -4.88 2.16 -6.14
C THR A 100 -5.94 1.53 -7.07
N PRO A 101 -5.54 0.74 -8.09
CA PRO A 101 -6.46 0.02 -8.96
C PRO A 101 -7.01 -1.27 -8.33
N ILE A 102 -7.42 -1.20 -7.06
CA ILE A 102 -8.09 -2.28 -6.33
C ILE A 102 -9.49 -1.80 -5.98
N THR A 103 -10.51 -2.49 -6.44
CA THR A 103 -11.92 -2.10 -6.28
C THR A 103 -12.77 -3.15 -5.57
N ASN A 104 -12.21 -4.29 -5.27
CA ASN A 104 -12.89 -5.35 -4.51
C ASN A 104 -12.79 -5.05 -3.01
N ASP A 105 -13.94 -4.88 -2.36
CA ASP A 105 -14.00 -4.49 -0.94
C ASP A 105 -13.32 -5.52 -0.03
N THR A 106 -13.45 -6.82 -0.31
CA THR A 106 -12.78 -7.88 0.48
C THR A 106 -11.26 -7.82 0.34
N GLU A 107 -10.73 -7.54 -0.87
CA GLU A 107 -9.29 -7.34 -1.07
C GLU A 107 -8.80 -6.13 -0.29
N ILE A 108 -9.54 -5.01 -0.33
CA ILE A 108 -9.23 -3.77 0.39
C ILE A 108 -9.21 -4.01 1.90
N GLU A 109 -10.30 -4.55 2.45
CA GLU A 109 -10.41 -4.85 3.89
C GLU A 109 -9.27 -5.78 4.36
N THR A 110 -8.91 -6.78 3.54
CA THR A 110 -7.82 -7.71 3.86
C THR A 110 -6.48 -7.00 3.99
N ILE A 111 -6.17 -6.06 3.07
CA ILE A 111 -4.94 -5.28 3.09
C ILE A 111 -4.94 -4.31 4.28
N GLU A 112 -6.04 -3.60 4.50
CA GLU A 112 -6.17 -2.62 5.60
C GLU A 112 -6.02 -3.29 6.97
N GLN A 113 -6.65 -4.43 7.18
CA GLN A 113 -6.49 -5.21 8.42
C GLN A 113 -5.04 -5.62 8.66
N ALA A 114 -4.33 -6.05 7.63
CA ALA A 114 -2.92 -6.45 7.74
C ALA A 114 -1.97 -5.27 7.97
N ALA A 115 -2.34 -4.08 7.54
CA ALA A 115 -1.55 -2.85 7.67
C ALA A 115 -1.82 -2.07 8.97
N MET A 116 -2.92 -2.36 9.68
CA MET A 116 -3.36 -1.65 10.89
C MET A 116 -3.26 -2.53 12.14
N THR A 117 -2.18 -3.29 12.27
CA THR A 117 -1.95 -4.17 13.41
C THR A 117 -1.16 -3.45 14.52
N GLN A 118 -1.00 -4.09 15.66
CA GLN A 118 -0.08 -3.62 16.72
C GLN A 118 1.40 -3.82 16.35
N PHE A 119 1.72 -4.46 15.23
CA PHE A 119 3.07 -4.85 14.82
C PHE A 119 3.62 -3.91 13.77
N ASN A 120 4.35 -2.88 14.20
CA ASN A 120 4.83 -1.80 13.33
C ASN A 120 5.65 -2.30 12.12
N SER A 121 6.47 -3.35 12.27
CA SER A 121 7.24 -3.92 11.15
C SER A 121 6.34 -4.50 10.06
N VAL A 122 5.27 -5.20 10.45
CA VAL A 122 4.29 -5.75 9.52
C VAL A 122 3.56 -4.63 8.79
N ASN A 123 3.07 -3.63 9.54
CA ASN A 123 2.36 -2.48 8.99
C ASN A 123 3.20 -1.73 7.95
N GLN A 124 4.51 -1.53 8.27
CA GLN A 124 5.45 -0.85 7.35
C GLN A 124 5.65 -1.63 6.05
N HIS A 125 5.79 -2.96 6.12
CA HIS A 125 5.98 -3.79 4.93
C HIS A 125 4.72 -3.81 4.05
N ILE A 126 3.52 -3.98 4.62
CA ILE A 126 2.26 -3.91 3.85
C ILE A 126 2.07 -2.52 3.23
N GLY A 127 2.29 -1.45 4.00
CA GLY A 127 2.20 -0.08 3.48
C GLY A 127 3.15 0.18 2.31
N LYS A 128 4.41 -0.27 2.39
CA LYS A 128 5.37 -0.16 1.28
C LYS A 128 4.96 -1.01 0.08
N ALA A 129 4.48 -2.24 0.31
CA ALA A 129 4.02 -3.10 -0.77
C ALA A 129 2.88 -2.45 -1.55
N LEU A 130 1.91 -1.85 -0.84
CA LEU A 130 0.83 -1.11 -1.45
C LEU A 130 1.33 0.15 -2.19
N ALA A 131 2.22 0.94 -1.60
CA ALA A 131 2.77 2.15 -2.23
C ALA A 131 3.52 1.84 -3.53
N PHE A 132 4.32 0.76 -3.57
CA PHE A 132 4.96 0.30 -4.80
C PHE A 132 3.96 -0.16 -5.86
N TYR A 133 2.88 -0.82 -5.45
CA TYR A 133 1.83 -1.27 -6.35
C TYR A 133 0.99 -0.11 -6.88
N ALA A 134 0.72 0.89 -6.06
CA ALA A 134 -0.18 2.01 -6.34
C ALA A 134 0.46 3.15 -7.13
N ASP A 135 1.78 3.18 -7.33
CA ASP A 135 2.41 4.24 -8.14
C ASP A 135 1.95 4.14 -9.60
N LEU A 136 0.96 4.94 -9.96
CA LEU A 136 0.33 4.91 -11.28
C LEU A 136 1.26 5.33 -12.42
N LYS A 137 2.34 6.03 -12.10
CA LYS A 137 3.31 6.55 -13.08
C LYS A 137 4.47 5.59 -13.29
N ASN A 138 4.99 5.02 -12.22
CA ASN A 138 6.13 4.14 -12.22
C ASN A 138 5.93 2.98 -11.23
N PRO A 139 4.97 2.08 -11.49
CA PRO A 139 4.71 0.99 -10.55
C PRO A 139 5.92 0.08 -10.42
N ASP A 140 6.25 -0.28 -9.19
CA ASP A 140 7.34 -1.22 -8.89
C ASP A 140 6.76 -2.52 -8.32
N TYR A 141 6.20 -3.32 -9.22
CA TYR A 141 5.54 -4.58 -8.86
C TYR A 141 6.49 -5.59 -8.22
N GLU A 142 7.77 -5.58 -8.61
CA GLU A 142 8.77 -6.46 -8.01
C GLU A 142 9.01 -6.13 -6.53
N ASN A 143 9.18 -4.87 -6.20
CA ASN A 143 9.35 -4.45 -4.82
C ASN A 143 8.04 -4.58 -4.03
N SER A 144 6.86 -4.41 -4.66
CA SER A 144 5.57 -4.72 -4.04
C SER A 144 5.50 -6.18 -3.58
N VAL A 145 5.88 -7.14 -4.44
CA VAL A 145 5.92 -8.57 -4.08
C VAL A 145 6.94 -8.84 -2.98
N LYS A 146 8.15 -8.26 -3.06
CA LYS A 146 9.18 -8.43 -2.02
C LYS A 146 8.72 -7.94 -0.65
N GLU A 147 8.11 -6.77 -0.61
CA GLU A 147 7.60 -6.19 0.64
C GLU A 147 6.40 -6.98 1.18
N SER A 148 5.51 -7.48 0.32
CA SER A 148 4.40 -8.36 0.72
C SER A 148 4.89 -9.60 1.45
N ILE A 149 5.92 -10.27 0.92
CA ILE A 149 6.54 -11.43 1.55
C ILE A 149 7.26 -11.03 2.84
N SER A 150 7.95 -9.89 2.86
CA SER A 150 8.64 -9.41 4.04
C SER A 150 7.68 -9.13 5.20
N ALA A 151 6.42 -8.74 4.91
CA ALA A 151 5.38 -8.60 5.93
C ALA A 151 5.06 -9.94 6.62
N VAL A 152 4.96 -11.03 5.84
CA VAL A 152 4.74 -12.39 6.38
C VAL A 152 5.95 -12.84 7.20
N GLU A 153 7.17 -12.62 6.70
CA GLU A 153 8.41 -12.92 7.45
C GLU A 153 8.45 -12.15 8.77
N ALA A 154 8.11 -10.86 8.73
CA ALA A 154 8.06 -10.02 9.94
C ALA A 154 7.05 -10.55 10.96
N MET A 155 5.85 -10.96 10.52
CA MET A 155 4.85 -11.53 11.42
C MET A 155 5.32 -12.86 12.03
N CYS A 156 5.90 -13.74 11.22
CA CYS A 156 6.51 -14.97 11.72
C CYS A 156 7.63 -14.70 12.75
N CYS A 157 8.46 -13.69 12.51
CA CYS A 157 9.52 -13.28 13.44
C CYS A 157 8.95 -12.76 14.77
N VAL A 158 7.88 -11.97 14.72
CA VAL A 158 7.17 -11.50 15.92
C VAL A 158 6.70 -12.69 16.75
N ILE A 159 6.02 -13.66 16.16
CA ILE A 159 5.47 -14.83 16.85
C ILE A 159 6.59 -15.71 17.43
N THR A 160 7.64 -15.97 16.64
CA THR A 160 8.69 -16.93 17.02
C THR A 160 9.81 -16.33 17.87
N GLY A 161 9.90 -15.00 17.94
CA GLY A 161 11.01 -14.27 18.57
C GLY A 161 12.33 -14.41 17.79
N THR A 162 12.28 -14.77 16.50
CA THR A 162 13.49 -14.95 15.68
C THR A 162 13.90 -13.63 15.00
N SER A 163 15.21 -13.45 14.80
CA SER A 163 15.78 -12.27 14.13
C SER A 163 16.99 -12.63 13.27
N GLY A 164 17.39 -11.72 12.39
CA GLY A 164 18.58 -11.85 11.56
C GLY A 164 18.47 -12.91 10.46
N LYS A 165 19.59 -13.55 10.10
CA LYS A 165 19.67 -14.51 8.98
C LYS A 165 18.77 -15.75 9.10
N GLN A 166 18.21 -16.02 10.28
CA GLN A 166 17.28 -17.14 10.51
C GLN A 166 15.82 -16.77 10.25
N ALA A 167 15.54 -15.53 9.94
CA ALA A 167 14.20 -14.98 9.72
C ALA A 167 13.65 -15.26 8.31
N THR A 168 14.00 -16.39 7.70
CA THR A 168 13.41 -16.80 6.42
C THR A 168 12.07 -17.47 6.65
N LEU A 169 11.11 -17.27 5.74
CA LEU A 169 9.76 -17.83 5.86
C LEU A 169 9.78 -19.35 6.08
N GLY A 170 10.63 -20.09 5.38
CA GLY A 170 10.74 -21.53 5.52
C GLY A 170 11.17 -21.99 6.92
N ASN A 171 12.11 -21.28 7.55
CA ASN A 171 12.54 -21.54 8.92
C ASN A 171 11.50 -21.07 9.96
N ALA A 172 10.89 -19.92 9.68
CA ALA A 172 9.91 -19.33 10.59
C ALA A 172 8.64 -20.20 10.67
N ILE A 173 8.13 -20.69 9.54
CA ILE A 173 6.95 -21.60 9.53
C ILE A 173 7.19 -22.87 10.35
N LYS A 174 8.41 -23.44 10.34
CA LYS A 174 8.73 -24.59 11.18
C LYS A 174 8.63 -24.26 12.67
N LYS A 175 9.13 -23.07 13.06
CA LYS A 175 9.14 -22.62 14.45
C LYS A 175 7.76 -22.16 14.97
N LEU A 176 6.79 -21.88 14.09
CA LEU A 176 5.43 -21.58 14.50
C LEU A 176 4.78 -22.76 15.24
N GLU A 177 5.10 -24.00 14.86
CA GLU A 177 4.61 -25.22 15.55
C GLU A 177 5.16 -25.32 16.98
N ASP A 178 6.42 -24.95 17.18
CA ASP A 178 7.03 -24.92 18.51
C ASP A 178 6.34 -23.88 19.43
N LYS A 179 5.64 -22.91 18.84
CA LYS A 179 4.84 -21.89 19.54
C LYS A 179 3.36 -22.27 19.65
N GLY A 180 3.00 -23.52 19.32
CA GLY A 180 1.62 -23.99 19.40
C GLY A 180 0.73 -23.57 18.21
N ILE A 181 1.28 -22.91 17.20
CA ILE A 181 0.54 -22.49 16.01
C ILE A 181 0.59 -23.61 14.98
N HIS A 182 -0.46 -24.42 14.96
CA HIS A 182 -0.59 -25.51 14.01
C HIS A 182 -1.18 -25.01 12.67
N ILE A 183 -0.41 -25.21 11.58
CA ILE A 183 -0.84 -24.91 10.21
C ILE A 183 -0.88 -26.22 9.43
N HIS A 184 -1.98 -26.48 8.73
CA HIS A 184 -2.12 -27.70 7.93
C HIS A 184 -1.00 -27.82 6.88
N GLY A 185 -0.47 -29.06 6.67
CA GLY A 185 0.70 -29.28 5.79
C GLY A 185 0.52 -28.74 4.36
N GLY A 186 -0.67 -28.90 3.79
CA GLY A 186 -0.99 -28.34 2.46
C GLY A 186 -0.93 -26.81 2.42
N MET A 187 -1.40 -26.12 3.45
CA MET A 187 -1.28 -24.66 3.54
C MET A 187 0.17 -24.21 3.67
N LYS A 188 0.95 -24.91 4.53
CA LYS A 188 2.40 -24.62 4.65
C LYS A 188 3.12 -24.77 3.31
N GLN A 189 2.80 -25.81 2.56
CA GLN A 189 3.43 -26.02 1.25
C GLN A 189 3.01 -24.94 0.27
N GLY A 190 1.72 -24.60 0.19
CA GLY A 190 1.24 -23.52 -0.67
C GLY A 190 1.93 -22.17 -0.41
N PHE A 191 2.12 -21.79 0.88
CA PHE A 191 2.86 -20.58 1.22
C PHE A 191 4.35 -20.66 0.90
N LYS A 192 4.98 -21.85 1.05
CA LYS A 192 6.38 -22.03 0.62
C LYS A 192 6.53 -21.88 -0.89
N ASP A 193 5.57 -22.39 -1.66
CA ASP A 193 5.59 -22.28 -3.12
C ASP A 193 5.38 -20.84 -3.58
N LEU A 194 4.47 -20.11 -2.94
CA LEU A 194 4.33 -18.64 -3.16
C LEU A 194 5.62 -17.86 -2.80
N TYR A 195 6.30 -18.27 -1.73
CA TYR A 195 7.60 -17.69 -1.39
C TYR A 195 8.67 -18.04 -2.42
N GLY A 196 8.66 -19.27 -2.97
CA GLY A 196 9.53 -19.71 -4.04
C GLY A 196 9.41 -18.82 -5.27
N TYR A 197 8.20 -18.45 -5.68
CA TYR A 197 7.95 -17.53 -6.79
C TYR A 197 8.78 -16.22 -6.69
N ALA A 198 8.99 -15.72 -5.50
CA ALA A 198 9.76 -14.50 -5.27
C ALA A 198 11.26 -14.74 -4.96
N SER A 199 11.68 -15.99 -4.67
CA SER A 199 12.99 -16.28 -4.05
C SER A 199 13.88 -17.24 -4.85
N ASP A 200 13.34 -17.98 -5.82
CA ASP A 200 14.08 -18.97 -6.61
C ASP A 200 15.09 -18.32 -7.59
N GLU A 201 16.03 -19.12 -8.12
CA GLU A 201 17.06 -18.67 -9.08
C GLU A 201 16.47 -17.95 -10.31
N ASN A 202 15.22 -18.22 -10.64
CA ASN A 202 14.43 -17.53 -11.65
C ASN A 202 13.41 -16.55 -11.01
N GLY A 203 13.46 -16.35 -9.71
CA GLY A 203 12.54 -15.52 -8.94
C GLY A 203 12.94 -14.05 -8.94
N ILE A 204 11.99 -13.23 -8.49
CA ILE A 204 12.07 -11.77 -8.49
C ILE A 204 13.26 -11.22 -7.66
N ARG A 205 13.72 -11.96 -6.63
CA ARG A 205 14.82 -11.52 -5.73
C ARG A 205 16.22 -11.67 -6.31
N HIS A 206 16.42 -12.49 -7.31
CA HIS A 206 17.72 -12.68 -7.93
C HIS A 206 17.80 -11.88 -9.22
N GLY A 207 18.51 -10.75 -9.18
CA GLY A 207 18.81 -9.92 -10.34
C GLY A 207 19.59 -10.73 -11.40
N GLY A 208 18.88 -11.54 -12.17
CA GLY A 208 19.39 -12.16 -13.37
C GLY A 208 19.51 -11.14 -14.52
N ILE A 209 20.22 -11.51 -15.58
CA ILE A 209 20.42 -10.69 -16.77
C ILE A 209 19.08 -10.41 -17.50
N ASP A 210 18.07 -11.26 -17.29
CA ASP A 210 16.73 -11.11 -17.84
C ASP A 210 15.80 -10.55 -16.75
N PHE A 211 15.49 -9.26 -16.82
CA PHE A 211 14.41 -8.62 -16.04
C PHE A 211 13.08 -9.27 -16.42
N LYS A 212 12.56 -10.14 -15.59
CA LYS A 212 11.16 -10.56 -15.70
C LYS A 212 10.31 -9.50 -15.00
N ASN A 213 9.66 -8.64 -15.77
CA ASN A 213 8.66 -7.72 -15.26
C ASN A 213 7.55 -8.54 -14.59
N VAL A 214 7.32 -8.33 -13.31
CA VAL A 214 6.16 -8.87 -12.60
C VAL A 214 4.92 -8.20 -13.18
N PRO A 215 3.92 -8.96 -13.65
CA PRO A 215 2.68 -8.35 -14.11
C PRO A 215 1.86 -7.81 -12.93
N PRO A 216 1.02 -6.77 -13.15
CA PRO A 216 0.23 -6.15 -12.09
C PRO A 216 -0.71 -7.11 -11.38
N GLU A 217 -1.29 -8.08 -12.09
CA GLU A 217 -2.15 -9.11 -11.52
C GLU A 217 -1.43 -10.03 -10.54
N ASP A 218 -0.18 -10.39 -10.80
CA ASP A 218 0.65 -11.20 -9.89
C ASP A 218 1.02 -10.39 -8.64
N ALA A 219 1.40 -9.13 -8.82
CA ALA A 219 1.72 -8.23 -7.70
C ALA A 219 0.49 -8.03 -6.80
N LYS A 220 -0.70 -7.81 -7.39
CA LYS A 220 -1.94 -7.71 -6.63
C LYS A 220 -2.26 -9.01 -5.89
N PHE A 221 -2.16 -10.15 -6.57
CA PHE A 221 -2.37 -11.45 -5.96
C PHE A 221 -1.45 -11.69 -4.77
N MET A 222 -0.17 -11.35 -4.90
CA MET A 222 0.81 -11.50 -3.82
C MET A 222 0.53 -10.56 -2.65
N LEU A 223 0.18 -9.30 -2.91
CA LEU A 223 -0.19 -8.34 -1.87
C LEU A 223 -1.40 -8.83 -1.06
N VAL A 224 -2.48 -9.23 -1.73
CA VAL A 224 -3.70 -9.71 -1.08
C VAL A 224 -3.46 -11.02 -0.33
N SER A 225 -2.78 -11.98 -0.96
CA SER A 225 -2.52 -13.30 -0.36
C SER A 225 -1.61 -13.22 0.87
N CYS A 226 -0.57 -12.38 0.82
CA CYS A 226 0.32 -12.14 1.96
C CYS A 226 -0.42 -11.42 3.09
N SER A 227 -1.26 -10.44 2.78
CA SER A 227 -2.11 -9.74 3.77
C SER A 227 -3.07 -10.73 4.45
N ALA A 228 -3.76 -11.57 3.69
CA ALA A 228 -4.64 -12.61 4.22
C ALA A 228 -3.89 -13.59 5.13
N PHE A 229 -2.64 -13.94 4.77
CA PHE A 229 -1.84 -14.83 5.60
C PHE A 229 -1.35 -14.16 6.88
N VAL A 230 -0.99 -12.89 6.84
CA VAL A 230 -0.69 -12.10 8.05
C VAL A 230 -1.89 -12.11 9.01
N ASN A 231 -3.09 -11.79 8.52
CA ASN A 231 -4.32 -11.80 9.31
C ASN A 231 -4.59 -13.19 9.92
N TYR A 232 -4.45 -14.24 9.12
CA TYR A 232 -4.57 -15.63 9.59
C TYR A 232 -3.57 -15.97 10.71
N LEU A 233 -2.31 -15.55 10.59
CA LEU A 233 -1.29 -15.79 11.63
C LEU A 233 -1.62 -15.03 12.93
N ILE A 234 -2.12 -13.81 12.84
CA ILE A 234 -2.55 -13.02 14.00
C ILE A 234 -3.70 -13.72 14.72
N GLU A 235 -4.72 -14.18 13.98
CA GLU A 235 -5.85 -14.91 14.56
C GLU A 235 -5.41 -16.23 15.24
N LYS A 236 -4.50 -16.96 14.60
CA LYS A 236 -3.97 -18.20 15.18
C LYS A 236 -3.20 -17.94 16.46
N TRP A 237 -2.37 -16.91 16.46
CA TRP A 237 -1.54 -16.56 17.60
C TRP A 237 -2.36 -16.06 18.78
N SER A 238 -3.36 -15.20 18.54
CA SER A 238 -4.25 -14.72 19.60
C SER A 238 -4.98 -15.84 20.36
N LYS A 239 -5.30 -16.95 19.67
CA LYS A 239 -5.91 -18.13 20.31
C LYS A 239 -4.94 -18.91 21.19
N VAL A 240 -3.64 -18.86 20.91
CA VAL A 240 -2.61 -19.53 21.72
C VAL A 240 -2.27 -18.70 22.96
N GLU A 241 -2.22 -17.36 22.85
CA GLU A 241 -1.93 -16.48 23.99
C GLU A 241 -3.05 -16.41 25.02
N ASN A 242 -4.30 -16.69 24.60
CA ASN A 242 -5.47 -16.67 25.48
C ASN A 242 -5.80 -18.03 26.13
N ASN A 243 -5.01 -19.08 25.87
CA ASN A 243 -5.11 -20.39 26.49
C ASN A 243 -3.94 -20.65 27.47
#